data_42f8d7e3224e49713c6cf21da96761bf
#
_entry.id   42f8d7e3224e49713c6cf21da96761bf
#
_cell.length_a   1.000
_cell.length_b   1.000
_cell.length_c   1.000
_cell.angle_alpha   90.00
_cell.angle_beta   90.00
_cell.angle_gamma   90.00
#
_symmetry.space_group_name_H-M   'P 1'
#
loop_
_entity.id
_entity.type
_entity.pdbx_description
1 polymer ?
#
loop_
_entity_poly.entity_id
_entity_poly.type
_entity_poly.pdbx_seq_one_letter_code
_entity_poly.pdbx_strand_id
1 'polypeptide(L)'
;AYNYDSNATEDDNSCLILGCTDYIACNYDPSATADNSECEYPQENFDCNGNCLFDFDCNGICGGDAEVDECNECGGLDFDGNGLCNPVCPENFVLNPQFPNVGDDNVCVPELFIFNISTLSAGYLFYEVTIDGNPISNNDWVGAFNGDICVGSQVWNTQNCSNNVCSISVMGSDNDGFTTGYMIPGQIPQFKIYDSSENIYYDAYVTEEIEWQNFGFADILLLST
;
A
#
# COMPACT_ATOMS: atom_id res chain seq x y z
N ALA A 1 -40.93 -23.19 36.52
CA ALA A 1 -40.47 -24.52 36.12
C ALA A 1 -41.18 -24.96 34.83
N TYR A 2 -40.50 -25.64 33.96
CA TYR A 2 -41.05 -26.13 32.67
C TYR A 2 -42.13 -27.20 32.89
N ASN A 3 -41.99 -27.99 33.96
CA ASN A 3 -42.90 -29.05 34.36
C ASN A 3 -43.82 -28.63 35.52
N TYR A 4 -44.17 -27.35 35.66
CA TYR A 4 -45.04 -26.85 36.72
C TYR A 4 -46.46 -27.40 36.56
N ASP A 5 -46.97 -28.08 37.64
CA ASP A 5 -48.36 -28.50 37.74
C ASP A 5 -49.09 -27.68 38.87
N SER A 6 -50.06 -26.88 38.46
CA SER A 6 -50.84 -26.04 39.39
C SER A 6 -51.73 -26.82 40.34
N ASN A 7 -51.91 -28.12 40.12
CA ASN A 7 -52.74 -29.01 41.00
C ASN A 7 -51.89 -29.85 41.97
N ALA A 8 -50.53 -29.76 41.84
CA ALA A 8 -49.65 -30.44 42.76
C ALA A 8 -49.85 -29.90 44.18
N THR A 9 -49.93 -30.77 45.16
CA THR A 9 -50.10 -30.44 46.58
C THR A 9 -48.86 -30.65 47.42
N GLU A 10 -47.85 -31.28 46.80
CA GLU A 10 -46.54 -31.53 47.43
C GLU A 10 -45.45 -31.30 46.35
N ASP A 11 -44.30 -30.79 46.79
CA ASP A 11 -43.10 -30.64 45.94
C ASP A 11 -42.33 -31.97 45.99
N ASP A 12 -42.17 -32.60 44.83
CA ASP A 12 -41.36 -33.81 44.62
C ASP A 12 -39.92 -33.53 44.24
N ASN A 13 -39.51 -32.29 44.24
CA ASN A 13 -38.19 -31.79 43.77
C ASN A 13 -37.87 -32.11 42.29
N SER A 14 -38.90 -32.35 41.49
CA SER A 14 -38.75 -32.64 40.07
C SER A 14 -38.80 -31.36 39.18
N CYS A 15 -38.76 -30.16 39.78
CA CYS A 15 -38.87 -28.91 39.08
C CYS A 15 -37.73 -28.76 38.05
N LEU A 16 -38.11 -28.65 36.78
CA LEU A 16 -37.19 -28.35 35.68
C LEU A 16 -37.17 -26.85 35.42
N ILE A 17 -36.02 -26.24 35.69
CA ILE A 17 -35.72 -24.86 35.33
C ILE A 17 -34.75 -24.94 34.14
N LEU A 18 -35.23 -24.55 32.97
CA LEU A 18 -34.43 -24.53 31.77
C LEU A 18 -33.59 -23.26 31.73
N GLY A 19 -32.32 -23.39 31.44
CA GLY A 19 -31.35 -22.30 31.29
C GLY A 19 -29.98 -22.89 30.94
N CYS A 20 -29.01 -22.03 30.71
CA CYS A 20 -27.63 -22.47 30.46
C CYS A 20 -27.03 -22.99 31.79
N THR A 21 -26.56 -24.22 31.80
CA THR A 21 -25.93 -24.86 32.97
C THR A 21 -24.41 -24.84 32.94
N ASP A 22 -23.81 -24.30 31.87
CA ASP A 22 -22.36 -24.16 31.76
C ASP A 22 -21.89 -22.86 32.42
N TYR A 23 -21.08 -22.98 33.47
CA TYR A 23 -20.58 -21.84 34.26
C TYR A 23 -19.61 -20.92 33.49
N ILE A 24 -19.10 -21.36 32.33
CA ILE A 24 -18.22 -20.56 31.47
C ILE A 24 -19.05 -19.67 30.52
N ALA A 25 -20.31 -20.02 30.30
CA ALA A 25 -21.19 -19.27 29.43
C ALA A 25 -21.57 -17.91 30.02
N CYS A 26 -21.75 -16.92 29.16
CA CYS A 26 -22.11 -15.56 29.56
C CYS A 26 -23.52 -15.45 30.11
N ASN A 27 -24.40 -16.34 29.70
CA ASN A 27 -25.77 -16.44 30.15
C ASN A 27 -26.01 -17.61 31.11
N TYR A 28 -24.96 -18.03 31.87
CA TYR A 28 -25.07 -19.05 32.90
C TYR A 28 -26.16 -18.72 33.92
N ASP A 29 -27.10 -19.64 34.15
CA ASP A 29 -28.14 -19.54 35.17
C ASP A 29 -27.86 -20.56 36.28
N PRO A 30 -27.40 -20.10 37.47
CA PRO A 30 -27.13 -21.00 38.58
C PRO A 30 -28.41 -21.67 39.15
N SER A 31 -29.60 -21.22 38.77
CA SER A 31 -30.88 -21.81 39.15
C SER A 31 -31.36 -22.88 38.16
N ALA A 32 -30.73 -22.97 36.97
CA ALA A 32 -31.10 -23.97 35.98
C ALA A 32 -30.79 -25.39 36.47
N THR A 33 -31.77 -26.28 36.33
CA THR A 33 -31.63 -27.70 36.65
C THR A 33 -31.54 -28.57 35.39
N ALA A 34 -31.77 -27.97 34.23
CA ALA A 34 -31.64 -28.62 32.92
C ALA A 34 -31.16 -27.60 31.88
N ASP A 35 -30.24 -28.05 31.06
CA ASP A 35 -29.67 -27.24 29.97
C ASP A 35 -30.72 -27.02 28.86
N ASN A 36 -30.86 -25.78 28.41
CA ASN A 36 -31.73 -25.39 27.28
C ASN A 36 -31.01 -25.41 25.94
N SER A 37 -29.72 -25.73 25.89
CA SER A 37 -28.86 -25.72 24.70
C SER A 37 -28.71 -24.32 24.05
N GLU A 38 -28.92 -23.26 24.81
CA GLU A 38 -28.81 -21.85 24.40
C GLU A 38 -27.70 -21.15 25.17
N CYS A 39 -26.61 -21.85 25.50
CA CYS A 39 -25.47 -21.24 26.15
C CYS A 39 -24.75 -20.30 25.18
N GLU A 40 -24.49 -19.07 25.58
CA GLU A 40 -23.74 -18.06 24.85
C GLU A 40 -22.36 -17.94 25.45
N TYR A 41 -21.34 -17.95 24.59
CA TYR A 41 -19.94 -17.86 25.02
C TYR A 41 -19.33 -16.54 24.54
N PRO A 42 -18.36 -15.99 25.29
CA PRO A 42 -17.65 -14.81 24.83
C PRO A 42 -16.84 -15.13 23.54
N GLN A 43 -16.56 -14.10 22.78
CA GLN A 43 -15.62 -14.22 21.67
C GLN A 43 -14.23 -14.55 22.22
N GLU A 44 -13.40 -15.17 21.39
CA GLU A 44 -12.02 -15.46 21.71
C GLU A 44 -11.29 -14.17 22.17
N ASN A 45 -10.55 -14.27 23.28
CA ASN A 45 -9.85 -13.17 23.93
C ASN A 45 -10.72 -12.11 24.62
N PHE A 46 -12.07 -12.26 24.65
CA PHE A 46 -12.97 -11.31 25.31
C PHE A 46 -13.70 -11.93 26.50
N ASP A 47 -14.08 -11.10 27.48
CA ASP A 47 -15.01 -11.48 28.52
C ASP A 47 -16.48 -11.38 28.05
N CYS A 48 -17.40 -11.81 28.89
CA CYS A 48 -18.83 -11.75 28.61
C CYS A 48 -19.41 -10.33 28.50
N ASN A 49 -18.67 -9.30 28.85
CA ASN A 49 -19.07 -7.91 28.75
C ASN A 49 -18.47 -7.26 27.49
N GLY A 50 -17.69 -8.02 26.70
CA GLY A 50 -17.00 -7.53 25.51
C GLY A 50 -15.69 -6.78 25.83
N ASN A 51 -15.14 -6.93 27.05
CA ASN A 51 -13.83 -6.36 27.36
C ASN A 51 -12.74 -7.33 26.91
N CYS A 52 -11.69 -6.80 26.35
CA CYS A 52 -10.51 -7.57 26.00
C CYS A 52 -9.82 -8.10 27.25
N LEU A 53 -9.48 -9.39 27.29
CA LEU A 53 -8.81 -10.06 28.40
C LEU A 53 -7.28 -9.90 28.35
N PHE A 54 -6.76 -9.42 27.26
CA PHE A 54 -5.35 -9.19 26.99
C PHE A 54 -5.14 -7.72 26.56
N ASP A 55 -3.90 -7.34 26.29
CA ASP A 55 -3.62 -6.05 25.69
C ASP A 55 -4.01 -6.09 24.19
N PHE A 56 -4.38 -4.93 23.65
CA PHE A 56 -4.55 -4.77 22.23
C PHE A 56 -3.17 -4.67 21.58
N ASP A 57 -2.99 -5.37 20.47
CA ASP A 57 -1.83 -5.14 19.64
C ASP A 57 -1.90 -3.76 18.95
N CYS A 58 -0.87 -3.38 18.24
CA CYS A 58 -0.82 -2.08 17.56
C CYS A 58 -1.83 -1.95 16.39
N ASN A 59 -2.40 -3.06 15.89
CA ASN A 59 -3.50 -3.06 14.92
C ASN A 59 -4.88 -2.97 15.60
N GLY A 60 -4.91 -2.94 16.94
CA GLY A 60 -6.14 -2.91 17.70
C GLY A 60 -6.83 -4.28 17.82
N ILE A 61 -6.10 -5.37 17.63
CA ILE A 61 -6.58 -6.74 17.80
C ILE A 61 -6.34 -7.17 19.24
N CYS A 62 -7.39 -7.61 19.93
CA CYS A 62 -7.31 -8.09 21.31
C CYS A 62 -6.50 -9.38 21.39
N GLY A 63 -5.39 -9.35 22.14
CA GLY A 63 -4.47 -10.49 22.26
C GLY A 63 -3.74 -10.83 20.97
N GLY A 64 -3.67 -9.89 20.03
CA GLY A 64 -2.82 -9.99 18.83
C GLY A 64 -1.33 -9.87 19.20
N ASP A 65 -0.47 -10.25 18.27
CA ASP A 65 0.99 -10.30 18.41
C ASP A 65 1.72 -9.25 17.56
N ALA A 66 0.98 -8.34 16.90
CA ALA A 66 1.60 -7.29 16.13
C ALA A 66 2.26 -6.26 17.05
N GLU A 67 3.56 -6.06 16.88
CA GLU A 67 4.34 -5.06 17.60
C GLU A 67 4.58 -3.83 16.72
N VAL A 68 4.75 -2.68 17.36
CA VAL A 68 5.20 -1.46 16.70
C VAL A 68 6.70 -1.60 16.45
N ASP A 69 7.10 -1.47 15.19
CA ASP A 69 8.51 -1.51 14.83
C ASP A 69 9.26 -0.22 15.24
N GLU A 70 10.55 -0.17 14.99
CA GLU A 70 11.39 0.99 15.30
C GLU A 70 11.04 2.24 14.47
N CYS A 71 10.24 2.07 13.43
CA CYS A 71 9.71 3.11 12.57
C CYS A 71 8.35 3.63 13.03
N ASN A 72 7.87 3.11 14.16
CA ASN A 72 6.56 3.41 14.73
C ASN A 72 5.39 2.94 13.83
N GLU A 73 5.64 1.91 12.99
CA GLU A 73 4.62 1.25 12.19
C GLU A 73 4.23 -0.09 12.81
N CYS A 74 2.94 -0.42 12.76
CA CYS A 74 2.40 -1.64 13.34
C CYS A 74 2.56 -2.82 12.37
N GLY A 75 3.25 -3.87 12.82
CA GLY A 75 3.44 -5.09 12.03
C GLY A 75 4.34 -4.89 10.81
N GLY A 76 5.11 -3.81 10.77
CA GLY A 76 6.09 -3.52 9.73
C GLY A 76 7.13 -4.64 9.64
N LEU A 77 7.61 -4.90 8.43
CA LEU A 77 8.72 -5.81 8.21
C LEU A 77 10.02 -5.08 8.46
N ASP A 78 10.71 -5.58 9.42
CA ASP A 78 12.00 -5.19 9.98
C ASP A 78 13.03 -4.65 8.99
N PHE A 79 13.62 -3.56 9.37
CA PHE A 79 15.00 -3.43 9.78
C PHE A 79 16.01 -4.29 9.01
N ASP A 80 16.70 -3.66 8.09
CA ASP A 80 17.85 -4.27 7.39
C ASP A 80 19.14 -4.31 8.23
N GLY A 81 19.04 -4.08 9.54
CA GLY A 81 20.16 -4.03 10.46
C GLY A 81 20.95 -2.72 10.45
N ASN A 82 20.55 -1.74 9.68
CA ASN A 82 21.21 -0.43 9.56
C ASN A 82 20.54 0.68 10.39
N GLY A 83 19.45 0.38 11.07
CA GLY A 83 18.66 1.37 11.82
C GLY A 83 17.77 2.25 10.95
N LEU A 84 17.56 1.87 9.71
CA LEU A 84 16.71 2.57 8.78
C LEU A 84 15.41 1.79 8.55
N CYS A 85 14.30 2.49 8.59
CA CYS A 85 13.01 1.92 8.28
C CYS A 85 12.91 1.65 6.79
N ASN A 86 12.81 0.37 6.42
CA ASN A 86 12.55 -0.01 5.04
C ASN A 86 11.04 -0.05 4.80
N PRO A 87 10.48 0.86 4.03
CA PRO A 87 9.08 0.77 3.68
C PRO A 87 8.84 -0.50 2.85
N VAL A 88 7.77 -1.21 3.19
CA VAL A 88 7.30 -2.33 2.35
C VAL A 88 6.60 -1.73 1.13
N CYS A 89 7.21 -1.91 -0.02
CA CYS A 89 6.59 -1.46 -1.25
C CYS A 89 5.39 -2.35 -1.63
N PRO A 90 4.34 -1.78 -2.24
CA PRO A 90 3.23 -2.54 -2.81
C PRO A 90 3.71 -3.59 -3.82
N GLU A 91 2.87 -4.58 -4.10
CA GLU A 91 3.15 -5.57 -5.15
C GLU A 91 3.50 -4.85 -6.47
N ASN A 92 4.56 -5.33 -7.15
CA ASN A 92 5.14 -4.74 -8.39
C ASN A 92 5.84 -3.38 -8.23
N PHE A 93 6.02 -2.95 -6.99
CA PHE A 93 6.90 -1.83 -6.67
C PHE A 93 8.14 -2.34 -5.95
N VAL A 94 9.22 -1.62 -6.10
CA VAL A 94 10.50 -1.91 -5.45
C VAL A 94 11.02 -0.66 -4.76
N LEU A 95 11.85 -0.86 -3.72
CA LEU A 95 12.51 0.25 -3.06
C LEU A 95 13.39 1.01 -4.05
N ASN A 96 13.21 2.32 -4.10
CA ASN A 96 14.09 3.19 -4.88
C ASN A 96 15.43 3.32 -4.13
N PRO A 97 16.54 2.82 -4.68
CA PRO A 97 17.84 2.87 -4.01
C PRO A 97 18.36 4.29 -3.78
N GLN A 98 17.75 5.29 -4.41
CA GLN A 98 18.17 6.70 -4.30
C GLN A 98 17.36 7.47 -3.26
N PHE A 99 16.16 6.99 -2.91
CA PHE A 99 15.28 7.58 -1.92
C PHE A 99 14.82 6.50 -0.92
N PRO A 100 15.74 5.91 -0.15
CA PRO A 100 15.41 4.77 0.72
C PRO A 100 14.69 5.18 2.01
N ASN A 101 14.52 6.47 2.29
CA ASN A 101 13.98 6.93 3.56
C ASN A 101 12.46 6.97 3.54
N VAL A 102 11.84 6.49 4.61
CA VAL A 102 10.41 6.64 4.86
C VAL A 102 10.04 8.13 4.87
N GLY A 103 9.03 8.48 4.08
CA GLY A 103 8.57 9.86 3.95
C GLY A 103 9.01 10.58 2.67
N ASP A 104 9.87 9.95 1.86
CA ASP A 104 10.14 10.42 0.51
C ASP A 104 9.00 10.00 -0.44
N ASP A 105 8.48 10.92 -1.23
CA ASP A 105 7.34 10.67 -2.13
C ASP A 105 7.59 9.57 -3.19
N ASN A 106 8.85 9.19 -3.39
CA ASN A 106 9.30 8.22 -4.40
C ASN A 106 10.06 7.03 -3.79
N VAL A 107 9.79 6.70 -2.55
CA VAL A 107 10.49 5.60 -1.87
C VAL A 107 10.19 4.24 -2.51
N CYS A 108 8.98 4.03 -3.00
CA CYS A 108 8.57 2.87 -3.78
C CYS A 108 8.28 3.29 -5.22
N VAL A 109 8.95 2.65 -6.17
CA VAL A 109 8.77 2.90 -7.60
C VAL A 109 8.35 1.64 -8.33
N PRO A 110 7.59 1.72 -9.43
CA PRO A 110 7.32 0.56 -10.28
C PRO A 110 8.63 -0.08 -10.74
N GLU A 111 8.71 -1.40 -10.74
CA GLU A 111 9.96 -2.16 -10.94
C GLU A 111 10.76 -1.72 -12.18
N LEU A 112 10.09 -1.45 -13.30
CA LEU A 112 10.76 -1.02 -14.54
C LEU A 112 11.24 0.44 -14.49
N PHE A 113 10.84 1.24 -13.49
CA PHE A 113 11.09 2.68 -13.44
C PHE A 113 12.26 3.07 -12.53
N ILE A 114 13.07 2.09 -12.13
CA ILE A 114 14.31 2.33 -11.39
C ILE A 114 15.36 2.91 -12.33
N PHE A 115 16.01 3.98 -11.90
CA PHE A 115 17.14 4.57 -12.59
C PHE A 115 18.16 5.11 -11.60
N ASN A 116 19.39 5.38 -12.03
CA ASN A 116 20.43 6.03 -11.24
C ASN A 116 20.52 7.52 -11.59
N ILE A 117 20.78 8.35 -10.59
CA ILE A 117 21.02 9.77 -10.82
C ILE A 117 22.35 9.95 -11.55
N SER A 118 22.36 10.83 -12.53
CA SER A 118 23.54 11.25 -13.28
C SER A 118 23.80 12.73 -13.06
N THR A 119 25.04 13.13 -13.25
CA THR A 119 25.42 14.55 -13.31
C THR A 119 24.97 15.23 -14.62
N LEU A 120 24.59 14.43 -15.60
CA LEU A 120 24.08 14.88 -16.89
C LEU A 120 22.59 14.62 -16.99
N SER A 121 21.80 15.65 -17.25
CA SER A 121 20.34 15.50 -17.38
C SER A 121 19.73 16.53 -18.30
N ALA A 122 18.53 16.23 -18.80
CA ALA A 122 17.67 17.15 -19.54
C ALA A 122 16.25 17.11 -18.95
N GLY A 123 15.55 18.24 -18.93
CA GLY A 123 14.16 18.33 -18.48
C GLY A 123 13.19 18.12 -19.63
N TYR A 124 12.25 17.19 -19.49
CA TYR A 124 11.12 17.00 -20.39
C TYR A 124 9.84 17.42 -19.70
N LEU A 125 9.22 18.48 -20.20
CA LEU A 125 8.01 19.09 -19.63
C LEU A 125 6.78 18.62 -20.41
N PHE A 126 5.80 18.05 -19.71
CA PHE A 126 4.58 17.53 -20.29
C PHE A 126 3.39 18.38 -19.88
N TYR A 127 2.63 18.86 -20.85
CA TYR A 127 1.41 19.63 -20.62
C TYR A 127 0.18 18.75 -20.46
N GLU A 128 0.15 17.62 -21.15
CA GLU A 128 -0.91 16.64 -21.05
C GLU A 128 -0.35 15.22 -21.16
N VAL A 129 -0.82 14.31 -20.31
CA VAL A 129 -0.49 12.88 -20.36
C VAL A 129 -1.79 12.08 -20.25
N THR A 130 -2.00 11.17 -21.20
CA THR A 130 -3.26 10.42 -21.31
C THR A 130 -3.04 8.94 -21.60
N ILE A 131 -3.99 8.11 -21.14
CA ILE A 131 -4.19 6.73 -21.57
C ILE A 131 -5.53 6.68 -22.31
N ASP A 132 -5.54 6.24 -23.57
CA ASP A 132 -6.73 6.19 -24.42
C ASP A 132 -7.51 7.53 -24.46
N GLY A 133 -6.78 8.67 -24.44
CA GLY A 133 -7.35 10.01 -24.46
C GLY A 133 -7.95 10.49 -23.12
N ASN A 134 -7.80 9.74 -22.03
CA ASN A 134 -8.18 10.16 -20.70
C ASN A 134 -6.94 10.58 -19.89
N PRO A 135 -6.97 11.71 -19.17
CA PRO A 135 -5.86 12.11 -18.30
C PRO A 135 -5.52 11.03 -17.28
N ILE A 136 -4.24 10.79 -17.07
CA ILE A 136 -3.78 9.82 -16.05
C ILE A 136 -4.02 10.34 -14.63
N SER A 137 -4.07 9.42 -13.67
CA SER A 137 -4.33 9.73 -12.26
C SER A 137 -3.06 10.16 -11.50
N ASN A 138 -3.25 10.74 -10.31
CA ASN A 138 -2.15 11.27 -9.49
C ASN A 138 -1.18 10.20 -8.96
N ASN A 139 -1.55 8.93 -9.02
CA ASN A 139 -0.72 7.82 -8.56
C ASN A 139 -0.05 7.05 -9.71
N ASP A 140 -0.35 7.43 -10.96
CA ASP A 140 0.28 6.85 -12.11
C ASP A 140 1.69 7.40 -12.29
N TRP A 141 2.48 6.73 -13.09
CA TRP A 141 3.87 7.09 -13.30
C TRP A 141 4.19 7.28 -14.77
N VAL A 142 5.12 8.17 -15.04
CA VAL A 142 5.73 8.34 -16.38
C VAL A 142 7.22 8.07 -16.27
N GLY A 143 7.73 7.20 -17.15
CA GLY A 143 9.14 6.86 -17.25
C GLY A 143 9.71 7.18 -18.63
N ALA A 144 10.96 7.63 -18.64
CA ALA A 144 11.78 7.84 -19.86
C ALA A 144 12.79 6.70 -19.99
N PHE A 145 13.02 6.24 -21.20
CA PHE A 145 13.84 5.08 -21.50
C PHE A 145 14.82 5.34 -22.66
N ASN A 146 15.98 4.71 -22.59
CA ASN A 146 16.87 4.50 -23.71
C ASN A 146 16.92 3.00 -24.04
N GLY A 147 16.12 2.55 -25.01
CA GLY A 147 15.83 1.14 -25.20
C GLY A 147 15.11 0.54 -23.99
N ASP A 148 15.67 -0.49 -23.37
CA ASP A 148 15.09 -1.15 -22.18
C ASP A 148 15.55 -0.53 -20.84
N ILE A 149 16.40 0.49 -20.87
CA ILE A 149 16.98 1.09 -19.68
C ILE A 149 16.17 2.33 -19.29
N CYS A 150 15.61 2.32 -18.08
CA CYS A 150 14.99 3.50 -17.50
C CYS A 150 16.06 4.55 -17.21
N VAL A 151 15.84 5.77 -17.68
CA VAL A 151 16.77 6.90 -17.54
C VAL A 151 16.14 8.10 -16.82
N GLY A 152 14.91 7.94 -16.34
CA GLY A 152 14.19 8.93 -15.54
C GLY A 152 12.75 8.50 -15.34
N SER A 153 12.18 8.76 -14.18
CA SER A 153 10.78 8.50 -13.89
C SER A 153 10.24 9.49 -12.87
N GLN A 154 8.92 9.64 -12.86
CA GLN A 154 8.22 10.52 -11.94
C GLN A 154 6.79 10.01 -11.70
N VAL A 155 6.35 10.01 -10.44
CA VAL A 155 4.94 9.85 -10.10
C VAL A 155 4.15 11.06 -10.62
N TRP A 156 3.00 10.82 -11.25
CA TRP A 156 2.24 11.86 -11.91
C TRP A 156 1.27 12.54 -10.95
N ASN A 157 1.77 13.54 -10.22
CA ASN A 157 0.94 14.33 -9.33
C ASN A 157 0.87 15.79 -9.82
N THR A 158 -0.17 16.08 -10.62
CA THR A 158 -0.36 17.40 -11.23
C THR A 158 -0.54 18.52 -10.20
N GLN A 159 -0.95 18.21 -8.95
CA GLN A 159 -1.07 19.22 -7.88
C GLN A 159 0.30 19.72 -7.40
N ASN A 160 1.33 18.88 -7.54
CA ASN A 160 2.71 19.22 -7.18
C ASN A 160 3.50 19.81 -8.36
N CYS A 161 2.90 19.81 -9.56
CA CYS A 161 3.52 20.37 -10.76
C CYS A 161 3.24 21.87 -10.89
N SER A 162 4.17 22.61 -11.49
CA SER A 162 4.02 24.06 -11.71
C SER A 162 3.02 24.33 -12.84
N ASN A 163 1.89 24.96 -12.54
CA ASN A 163 0.82 25.28 -13.50
C ASN A 163 0.29 24.05 -14.28
N ASN A 164 0.19 22.89 -13.65
CA ASN A 164 -0.18 21.60 -14.24
C ASN A 164 0.82 21.08 -15.32
N VAL A 165 1.99 21.66 -15.42
CA VAL A 165 3.08 21.18 -16.28
C VAL A 165 4.03 20.35 -15.41
N CYS A 166 4.02 19.05 -15.61
CA CYS A 166 4.92 18.13 -14.91
C CYS A 166 6.17 17.88 -15.75
N SER A 167 7.28 17.57 -15.09
CA SER A 167 8.54 17.33 -15.78
C SER A 167 9.20 16.03 -15.30
N ILE A 168 9.92 15.41 -16.22
CA ILE A 168 10.82 14.30 -15.94
C ILE A 168 12.25 14.76 -16.19
N SER A 169 13.14 14.48 -15.24
CA SER A 169 14.58 14.60 -15.46
C SER A 169 15.07 13.34 -16.15
N VAL A 170 15.47 13.47 -17.39
CA VAL A 170 16.00 12.39 -18.23
C VAL A 170 17.53 12.40 -18.15
N MET A 171 18.10 11.34 -17.56
CA MET A 171 19.51 11.23 -17.22
C MET A 171 20.37 10.84 -18.43
N GLY A 172 21.57 11.41 -18.48
CA GLY A 172 22.58 11.10 -19.47
C GLY A 172 23.72 10.23 -18.93
N SER A 173 24.51 9.63 -19.79
CA SER A 173 25.69 8.86 -19.42
C SER A 173 26.86 9.78 -19.07
N ASP A 174 27.29 9.76 -17.80
CA ASP A 174 28.42 10.55 -17.28
C ASP A 174 29.70 9.74 -17.10
N ASN A 175 29.73 8.52 -17.59
CA ASN A 175 30.85 7.58 -17.56
C ASN A 175 31.27 7.08 -16.19
N ASP A 176 30.42 7.18 -15.17
CA ASP A 176 30.70 6.66 -13.83
C ASP A 176 30.45 5.13 -13.67
N GLY A 177 29.99 4.47 -14.76
CA GLY A 177 29.68 3.05 -14.80
C GLY A 177 28.25 2.70 -14.37
N PHE A 178 27.61 3.49 -13.50
CA PHE A 178 26.21 3.28 -13.07
C PHE A 178 25.22 3.81 -14.12
N THR A 179 25.66 4.69 -15.00
CA THR A 179 24.89 5.32 -16.07
C THR A 179 25.22 4.75 -17.46
N THR A 180 25.80 3.55 -17.50
CA THR A 180 26.08 2.84 -18.76
C THR A 180 24.78 2.60 -19.52
N GLY A 181 24.72 3.03 -20.77
CA GLY A 181 23.52 2.92 -21.61
C GLY A 181 22.51 4.05 -21.43
N TYR A 182 22.83 5.05 -20.62
CA TYR A 182 22.01 6.25 -20.49
C TYR A 182 22.12 7.15 -21.73
N MET A 183 21.31 8.21 -21.78
CA MET A 183 21.21 9.09 -22.93
C MET A 183 22.55 9.74 -23.27
N ILE A 184 22.81 9.86 -24.55
CA ILE A 184 23.89 10.71 -25.11
C ILE A 184 23.27 11.73 -26.06
N PRO A 185 23.94 12.88 -26.30
CA PRO A 185 23.41 13.92 -27.18
C PRO A 185 22.98 13.40 -28.55
N GLY A 186 21.79 13.78 -29.00
CA GLY A 186 21.21 13.37 -30.27
C GLY A 186 20.33 12.11 -30.21
N GLN A 187 20.28 11.40 -29.07
CA GLN A 187 19.32 10.31 -28.90
C GLN A 187 17.94 10.85 -28.50
N ILE A 188 16.90 10.11 -28.85
CA ILE A 188 15.50 10.43 -28.53
C ILE A 188 15.01 9.46 -27.47
N PRO A 189 14.59 9.94 -26.27
CA PRO A 189 14.03 9.05 -25.26
C PRO A 189 12.67 8.49 -25.68
N GLN A 190 12.42 7.25 -25.30
CA GLN A 190 11.12 6.61 -25.38
C GLN A 190 10.41 6.79 -24.04
N PHE A 191 9.08 6.73 -24.02
CA PHE A 191 8.32 6.93 -22.81
C PHE A 191 7.38 5.75 -22.55
N LYS A 192 7.15 5.50 -21.27
CA LYS A 192 6.12 4.56 -20.79
C LYS A 192 5.29 5.21 -19.70
N ILE A 193 4.02 4.83 -19.65
CA ILE A 193 3.11 5.17 -18.57
C ILE A 193 2.83 3.88 -17.78
N TYR A 194 2.87 3.95 -16.47
CA TYR A 194 2.39 2.89 -15.59
C TYR A 194 1.08 3.34 -14.94
N ASP A 195 0.01 2.60 -15.25
CA ASP A 195 -1.29 2.75 -14.61
C ASP A 195 -1.28 1.95 -13.30
N SER A 196 -1.26 2.66 -12.19
CA SER A 196 -1.22 2.06 -10.85
C SER A 196 -2.53 1.36 -10.47
N SER A 197 -3.64 1.75 -11.09
CA SER A 197 -4.96 1.17 -10.80
C SER A 197 -5.16 -0.18 -11.49
N GLU A 198 -4.58 -0.36 -12.67
CA GLU A 198 -4.65 -1.60 -13.44
C GLU A 198 -3.37 -2.44 -13.35
N ASN A 199 -2.29 -1.84 -12.80
CA ASN A 199 -0.97 -2.46 -12.70
C ASN A 199 -0.38 -2.85 -14.06
N ILE A 200 -0.48 -1.94 -15.02
CA ILE A 200 -0.09 -2.16 -16.43
C ILE A 200 0.87 -1.07 -16.89
N TYR A 201 1.90 -1.47 -17.65
CA TYR A 201 2.80 -0.58 -18.37
C TYR A 201 2.33 -0.40 -19.81
N TYR A 202 2.20 0.83 -20.24
CA TYR A 202 1.86 1.22 -21.59
C TYR A 202 3.05 1.90 -22.28
N ASP A 203 3.32 1.55 -23.54
CA ASP A 203 4.20 2.36 -24.38
C ASP A 203 3.48 3.66 -24.73
N ALA A 204 4.16 4.78 -24.58
CA ALA A 204 3.59 6.10 -24.79
C ALA A 204 4.37 6.89 -25.84
N TYR A 205 3.64 7.69 -26.59
CA TYR A 205 4.15 8.40 -27.75
C TYR A 205 3.99 9.90 -27.57
N VAL A 206 5.00 10.64 -27.98
CA VAL A 206 5.01 12.10 -27.96
C VAL A 206 4.52 12.67 -29.28
N THR A 207 3.93 13.85 -29.26
CA THR A 207 3.53 14.56 -30.47
C THR A 207 4.70 15.04 -31.30
N GLU A 208 5.85 15.29 -30.68
CA GLU A 208 7.07 15.74 -31.33
C GLU A 208 8.25 15.07 -30.64
N GLU A 209 9.09 14.38 -31.44
CA GLU A 209 10.31 13.76 -30.94
C GLU A 209 11.40 14.84 -30.80
N ILE A 210 11.93 14.96 -29.55
CA ILE A 210 12.97 15.94 -29.23
C ILE A 210 14.22 15.20 -28.78
N GLU A 211 15.33 15.48 -29.46
CA GLU A 211 16.62 14.91 -29.11
C GLU A 211 17.09 15.35 -27.71
N TRP A 212 17.64 14.41 -26.99
CA TRP A 212 18.24 14.69 -25.69
C TRP A 212 19.50 15.50 -25.83
N GLN A 213 19.62 16.57 -25.05
CA GLN A 213 20.81 17.41 -24.94
C GLN A 213 21.05 17.71 -23.45
N ASN A 214 22.30 17.56 -23.00
CA ASN A 214 22.62 17.87 -21.61
C ASN A 214 22.26 19.32 -21.25
N PHE A 215 21.60 19.50 -20.10
CA PHE A 215 20.98 20.77 -19.66
C PHE A 215 19.92 21.33 -20.61
N GLY A 216 19.42 20.51 -21.53
CA GLY A 216 18.31 20.87 -22.42
C GLY A 216 16.96 20.85 -21.70
N PHE A 217 16.01 21.55 -22.32
CA PHE A 217 14.58 21.45 -21.94
C PHE A 217 13.78 21.15 -23.20
N ALA A 218 12.84 20.22 -23.06
CA ALA A 218 11.94 19.81 -24.12
C ALA A 218 10.49 20.05 -23.66
N ASP A 219 9.74 20.82 -24.43
CA ASP A 219 8.32 21.04 -24.19
C ASP A 219 7.51 20.02 -25.01
N ILE A 220 6.80 19.13 -24.32
CA ILE A 220 5.96 18.09 -24.92
C ILE A 220 4.50 18.42 -24.68
N LEU A 221 3.76 18.73 -25.76
CA LEU A 221 2.35 19.11 -25.65
C LEU A 221 1.49 17.95 -25.16
N LEU A 222 1.71 16.75 -25.69
CA LEU A 222 0.94 15.56 -25.35
C LEU A 222 1.84 14.33 -25.35
N LEU A 223 1.70 13.52 -24.30
CA LEU A 223 2.15 12.13 -24.22
C LEU A 223 0.92 11.23 -24.12
N SER A 224 0.79 10.25 -24.99
CA SER A 224 -0.40 9.37 -25.02
C SER A 224 -0.04 7.94 -25.40
N THR A 225 -0.88 7.01 -24.96
CA THR A 225 -0.83 5.60 -25.38
C THR A 225 -1.56 5.40 -26.70
#